data_c5e34466f10e057735a30f476589e975
#
_entry.id   c5e34466f10e057735a30f476589e975
#
_cell.length_a   1.000
_cell.length_b   1.000
_cell.length_c   1.000
_cell.angle_alpha   90.00
_cell.angle_beta   90.00
_cell.angle_gamma   90.00
#
_symmetry.space_group_name_H-M   'P 1'
#
loop_
_entity.id
_entity.type
_entity.pdbx_description
1 polymer ?
#
loop_
_entity_poly.entity_id
_entity_poly.type
_entity_poly.pdbx_seq_one_letter_code
_entity_poly.pdbx_strand_id
1 'polypeptide(L)'
;MKTSHNVLQVEESIKETIHPNAYLKNIRNVHCGLVARTKILVLLERQGITGSKLARESVLSYSVVMYHLRLLKNEGTVERKGNRRYVWLVTGLGQKRLG
;
A
#
# COMPACT_ATOMS: atom_id res chain seq x y z
N MET A 1 23.42 -11.62 -18.19
CA MET A 1 23.65 -10.37 -17.48
C MET A 1 23.11 -10.44 -16.09
N LYS A 2 23.94 -10.07 -15.14
CA LYS A 2 23.55 -10.13 -13.73
C LYS A 2 22.35 -9.25 -13.40
N THR A 3 22.26 -8.09 -14.03
CA THR A 3 21.19 -7.14 -13.76
C THR A 3 19.81 -7.72 -14.09
N SER A 4 19.70 -8.38 -15.25
CA SER A 4 18.43 -9.00 -15.66
C SER A 4 18.01 -10.08 -14.68
N HIS A 5 18.98 -10.89 -14.26
CA HIS A 5 18.70 -11.96 -13.31
C HIS A 5 18.19 -11.41 -11.99
N ASN A 6 18.82 -10.34 -11.48
CA ASN A 6 18.39 -9.72 -10.22
C ASN A 6 16.99 -9.11 -10.33
N VAL A 7 16.68 -8.51 -11.46
CA VAL A 7 15.35 -7.93 -11.68
C VAL A 7 14.29 -9.01 -11.63
N LEU A 8 14.52 -10.15 -12.26
CA LEU A 8 13.56 -11.24 -12.23
C LEU A 8 13.34 -11.77 -10.82
N GLN A 9 14.40 -11.89 -10.03
CA GLN A 9 14.27 -12.35 -8.66
C GLN A 9 13.46 -11.36 -7.81
N VAL A 10 13.70 -10.07 -8.00
CA VAL A 10 12.97 -9.04 -7.29
C VAL A 10 11.48 -9.09 -7.64
N GLU A 11 11.16 -9.26 -8.91
CA GLU A 11 9.78 -9.35 -9.36
C GLU A 11 9.05 -10.55 -8.76
N GLU A 12 9.72 -11.69 -8.71
CA GLU A 12 9.13 -12.89 -8.11
C GLU A 12 8.89 -12.68 -6.62
N SER A 13 9.85 -12.09 -5.90
CA SER A 13 9.69 -11.79 -4.48
C SER A 13 8.51 -10.84 -4.26
N ILE A 14 8.37 -9.82 -5.10
CA ILE A 14 7.29 -8.87 -5.00
C ILE A 14 5.95 -9.56 -5.21
N LYS A 15 5.84 -10.45 -6.19
CA LYS A 15 4.62 -11.21 -6.43
C LYS A 15 4.23 -12.05 -5.21
N GLU A 16 5.22 -12.69 -4.59
CA GLU A 16 4.99 -13.53 -3.42
C GLU A 16 4.56 -12.71 -2.20
N THR A 17 4.93 -11.44 -2.16
CA THR A 17 4.66 -10.58 -1.01
C THR A 17 3.55 -9.57 -1.24
N ILE A 18 2.75 -9.72 -2.31
CA ILE A 18 1.62 -8.84 -2.53
C ILE A 18 0.61 -9.01 -1.39
N HIS A 19 0.28 -7.90 -0.74
CA HIS A 19 -0.67 -7.91 0.36
C HIS A 19 -2.07 -8.25 -0.17
N PRO A 20 -2.83 -9.13 0.51
CA PRO A 20 -4.17 -9.50 0.03
C PRO A 20 -5.11 -8.32 -0.10
N ASN A 21 -4.98 -7.30 0.75
CA ASN A 21 -5.83 -6.11 0.68
C ASN A 21 -5.38 -5.09 -0.37
N ALA A 22 -4.28 -5.36 -1.06
CA ALA A 22 -3.83 -4.50 -2.17
C ALA A 22 -4.70 -4.67 -3.41
N TYR A 23 -5.41 -5.79 -3.53
CA TYR A 23 -6.32 -6.04 -4.64
C TYR A 23 -7.61 -5.24 -4.47
N LEU A 24 -8.00 -4.52 -5.53
CA LEU A 24 -9.20 -3.70 -5.53
C LEU A 24 -10.31 -4.44 -6.26
N LYS A 25 -11.56 -4.21 -5.84
CA LYS A 25 -12.70 -4.95 -6.39
C LYS A 25 -13.15 -4.46 -7.75
N ASN A 26 -13.24 -3.14 -7.92
CA ASN A 26 -13.86 -2.54 -9.09
C ASN A 26 -12.87 -1.87 -10.05
N ILE A 27 -11.58 -2.04 -9.83
CA ILE A 27 -10.54 -1.41 -10.61
C ILE A 27 -9.55 -2.48 -11.03
N ARG A 28 -9.08 -2.38 -12.27
CA ARG A 28 -8.08 -3.31 -12.76
C ARG A 28 -6.81 -3.24 -11.92
N ASN A 29 -6.36 -4.39 -11.44
CA ASN A 29 -5.18 -4.48 -10.60
C ASN A 29 -3.93 -4.71 -11.43
N VAL A 30 -3.27 -3.62 -11.84
CA VAL A 30 -1.99 -3.73 -12.52
C VAL A 30 -0.87 -3.90 -11.49
N HIS A 31 0.20 -4.55 -11.91
CA HIS A 31 1.29 -4.95 -11.01
C HIS A 31 1.88 -3.78 -10.22
N CYS A 32 2.19 -2.68 -10.87
CA CYS A 32 2.80 -1.53 -10.17
C CYS A 32 1.88 -0.97 -9.10
N GLY A 33 0.56 -0.97 -9.35
CA GLY A 33 -0.41 -0.55 -8.34
C GLY A 33 -0.47 -1.51 -7.17
N LEU A 34 -0.41 -2.81 -7.43
CA LEU A 34 -0.40 -3.82 -6.38
C LEU A 34 0.84 -3.66 -5.50
N VAL A 35 2.00 -3.43 -6.09
CA VAL A 35 3.25 -3.22 -5.36
C VAL A 35 3.16 -1.97 -4.49
N ALA A 36 2.68 -0.86 -5.05
CA ALA A 36 2.56 0.39 -4.32
C ALA A 36 1.62 0.24 -3.13
N ARG A 37 0.45 -0.36 -3.34
CA ARG A 37 -0.52 -0.56 -2.28
C ARG A 37 -0.01 -1.52 -1.20
N THR A 38 0.77 -2.53 -1.60
CA THR A 38 1.39 -3.45 -0.64
C THR A 38 2.34 -2.70 0.28
N LYS A 39 3.20 -1.84 -0.27
CA LYS A 39 4.13 -1.04 0.54
C LYS A 39 3.38 -0.17 1.55
N ILE A 40 2.31 0.48 1.08
CA ILE A 40 1.50 1.33 1.93
C ILE A 40 0.87 0.53 3.07
N LEU A 41 0.25 -0.59 2.76
CA LEU A 41 -0.43 -1.41 3.77
C LEU A 41 0.53 -1.97 4.80
N VAL A 42 1.70 -2.45 4.36
CA VAL A 42 2.71 -2.98 5.27
C VAL A 42 3.17 -1.93 6.26
N LEU A 43 3.40 -0.70 5.79
CA LEU A 43 3.81 0.40 6.67
C LEU A 43 2.69 0.79 7.63
N LEU A 44 1.45 0.85 7.17
CA LEU A 44 0.32 1.21 8.02
C LEU A 44 0.00 0.16 9.08
N GLU A 45 0.32 -1.10 8.81
CA GLU A 45 0.14 -2.17 9.80
C GLU A 45 1.00 -1.98 11.03
N ARG A 46 2.13 -1.31 10.88
CA ARG A 46 3.04 -1.07 11.99
C ARG A 46 2.51 0.03 12.92
N GLN A 47 2.02 1.10 12.32
CA GLN A 47 1.43 2.22 13.07
C GLN A 47 0.78 3.19 12.10
N GLY A 48 -0.14 3.98 12.63
CA GLY A 48 -0.74 5.06 11.86
C GLY A 48 0.28 6.14 11.55
N ILE A 49 0.33 6.62 10.33
CA ILE A 49 1.28 7.66 9.91
C ILE A 49 0.62 8.61 8.92
N THR A 50 1.22 9.79 8.79
CA THR A 50 0.73 10.79 7.84
C THR A 50 1.08 10.37 6.40
N GLY A 51 0.35 10.94 5.44
CA GLY A 51 0.63 10.69 4.04
C GLY A 51 2.04 11.11 3.63
N SER A 52 2.54 12.21 4.19
CA SER A 52 3.89 12.69 3.89
C SER A 52 4.96 11.72 4.37
N LYS A 53 4.81 11.20 5.59
CA LYS A 53 5.75 10.23 6.11
C LYS A 53 5.67 8.91 5.35
N LEU A 54 4.46 8.51 4.99
CA LEU A 54 4.22 7.30 4.22
C LEU A 54 4.92 7.39 2.86
N ALA A 55 4.84 8.56 2.20
CA ALA A 55 5.51 8.77 0.92
C ALA A 55 7.02 8.62 1.06
N ARG A 56 7.60 9.21 2.11
CA ARG A 56 9.03 9.11 2.35
C ARG A 56 9.46 7.67 2.58
N GLU A 57 8.76 6.96 3.45
CA GLU A 57 9.16 5.60 3.83
C GLU A 57 8.91 4.58 2.74
N SER A 58 7.89 4.78 1.90
CA SER A 58 7.62 3.88 0.79
C SER A 58 8.46 4.20 -0.44
N VAL A 59 9.15 5.34 -0.44
CA VAL A 59 9.91 5.85 -1.59
C VAL A 59 9.00 6.06 -2.81
N LEU A 60 7.77 6.46 -2.55
CA LEU A 60 6.79 6.81 -3.59
C LEU A 60 6.52 8.30 -3.50
N SER A 61 6.07 8.89 -4.61
CA SER A 61 5.69 10.30 -4.57
C SER A 61 4.44 10.48 -3.71
N TYR A 62 4.29 11.67 -3.14
CA TYR A 62 3.13 11.98 -2.32
C TYR A 62 1.82 11.79 -3.10
N SER A 63 1.79 12.25 -4.35
CA SER A 63 0.58 12.14 -5.17
C SER A 63 0.22 10.68 -5.45
N VAL A 64 1.21 9.83 -5.68
CA VAL A 64 0.97 8.39 -5.88
C VAL A 64 0.43 7.76 -4.60
N VAL A 65 1.03 8.10 -3.45
CA VAL A 65 0.56 7.59 -2.16
C VAL A 65 -0.89 8.02 -1.92
N MET A 66 -1.21 9.30 -2.12
CA MET A 66 -2.56 9.81 -1.90
C MET A 66 -3.57 9.17 -2.84
N TYR A 67 -3.17 8.91 -4.08
CA TYR A 67 -4.03 8.22 -5.04
C TYR A 67 -4.39 6.82 -4.52
N HIS A 68 -3.40 6.05 -4.11
CA HIS A 68 -3.65 4.69 -3.63
C HIS A 68 -4.37 4.66 -2.28
N LEU A 69 -4.07 5.60 -1.39
CA LEU A 69 -4.79 5.71 -0.12
C LEU A 69 -6.28 5.94 -0.35
N ARG A 70 -6.62 6.77 -1.33
CA ARG A 70 -8.01 7.03 -1.67
C ARG A 70 -8.70 5.77 -2.16
N LEU A 71 -8.03 5.00 -3.01
CA LEU A 71 -8.58 3.73 -3.50
C LEU A 71 -8.78 2.73 -2.36
N LEU A 72 -7.80 2.61 -1.47
CA LEU A 72 -7.89 1.70 -0.33
C LEU A 72 -8.97 2.15 0.65
N LYS A 73 -9.13 3.45 0.83
CA LYS A 73 -10.20 3.99 1.68
C LYS A 73 -11.57 3.61 1.11
N ASN A 74 -11.73 3.71 -0.20
CA ASN A 74 -12.98 3.32 -0.85
C ASN A 74 -13.27 1.83 -0.70
N GLU A 75 -12.23 1.01 -0.58
CA GLU A 75 -12.38 -0.43 -0.32
C GLU A 75 -12.68 -0.72 1.17
N GLY A 76 -12.51 0.27 2.04
CA GLY A 76 -12.75 0.09 3.45
C GLY A 76 -11.59 -0.52 4.23
N THR A 77 -10.42 -0.69 3.62
CA THR A 77 -9.28 -1.30 4.29
C THR A 77 -8.39 -0.32 5.04
N VAL A 78 -8.47 0.96 4.70
CA VAL A 78 -7.79 2.01 5.45
C VAL A 78 -8.75 3.13 5.76
N GLU A 79 -8.42 3.92 6.77
CA GLU A 79 -9.20 5.11 7.13
C GLU A 79 -8.28 6.24 7.51
N ARG A 80 -8.83 7.43 7.51
CA ARG A 80 -8.11 8.66 7.83
C ARG A 80 -8.69 9.28 9.07
N LYS A 81 -7.83 9.67 10.02
CA LYS A 81 -8.25 10.33 11.25
C LYS A 81 -7.50 11.63 11.48
N GLY A 82 -8.12 12.54 12.19
CA GLY A 82 -7.54 13.83 12.55
C GLY A 82 -8.24 14.99 11.87
N ASN A 83 -7.98 16.19 12.37
CA ASN A 83 -8.59 17.42 11.87
C ASN A 83 -7.64 18.22 10.97
N ARG A 84 -6.43 18.48 11.46
CA ARG A 84 -5.45 19.28 10.74
C ARG A 84 -4.40 18.41 10.10
N ARG A 85 -3.92 17.40 10.82
CA ARG A 85 -2.99 16.41 10.30
C ARG A 85 -3.70 15.10 10.24
N TYR A 86 -3.82 14.58 9.05
CA TYR A 86 -4.48 13.30 8.85
C TYR A 86 -3.48 12.17 9.03
N VAL A 87 -3.86 11.23 9.87
CA VAL A 87 -3.12 9.99 10.07
C VAL A 87 -3.91 8.88 9.42
N TRP A 88 -3.23 8.06 8.65
CA TRP A 88 -3.85 6.94 7.96
C TRP A 88 -3.60 5.66 8.75
N LEU A 89 -4.62 4.82 8.83
CA LEU A 89 -4.63 3.61 9.64
C LEU A 89 -5.29 2.49 8.86
N VAL A 90 -4.92 1.22 9.17
CA VAL A 90 -5.69 0.10 8.68
C VAL A 90 -6.95 -0.04 9.53
N THR A 91 -8.05 -0.41 8.89
CA THR A 91 -9.33 -0.61 9.58
C THR A 91 -9.40 -2.00 10.19
N GLY A 92 -10.46 -2.25 11.00
CA GLY A 92 -10.72 -3.58 11.50
C GLY A 92 -10.93 -4.61 10.39
N LEU A 93 -11.56 -4.18 9.29
CA LEU A 93 -11.74 -5.04 8.12
C LEU A 93 -10.39 -5.41 7.51
N GLY A 94 -9.47 -4.42 7.39
CA GLY A 94 -8.14 -4.67 6.88
C GLY A 94 -7.37 -5.64 7.76
N GLN A 95 -7.48 -5.50 9.07
CA GLN A 95 -6.81 -6.38 10.01
C GLN A 95 -7.36 -7.81 9.95
N LYS A 96 -8.66 -7.96 9.80
CA LYS A 96 -9.27 -9.28 9.73
C LYS A 96 -8.77 -10.10 8.55
N ARG A 97 -8.51 -9.44 7.43
CA ARG A 97 -8.01 -10.14 6.25
C ARG A 97 -6.58 -10.63 6.41
N LEU A 98 -5.87 -10.10 7.38
CA LEU A 98 -4.49 -10.49 7.67
C LEU A 98 -4.41 -11.68 8.60
N GLY A 99 -5.44 -11.86 9.41
CA GLY A 99 -5.45 -12.91 10.41
C GLY A 99 -5.72 -14.32 9.91
#